data_759608722a8424fc74063664339f17b7
#
_entry.id   759608722a8424fc74063664339f17b7
#
_cell.length_a   1.000
_cell.length_b   1.000
_cell.length_c   1.000
_cell.angle_alpha   90.00
_cell.angle_beta   90.00
_cell.angle_gamma   90.00
#
_symmetry.space_group_name_H-M   'P 1'
#
loop_
_entity.id
_entity.type
_entity.pdbx_description
1 polymer ?
#
loop_
_entity_poly.entity_id
_entity_poly.type
_entity_poly.pdbx_seq_one_letter_code
_entity_poly.pdbx_strand_id
1 'polypeptide(L)'
;MDWRRKRQIRNLVDGILEQNVLHRPPIELIPAIMKQRGIIFEERDEDDEEFCGVYMVVKQAKIIFVNANLRISRKHFTIAHELGHHYLCHPLQNGAIICDSDSVFGKNKPEQEKEADYFAACFLMPENMVKQKRTEFFHHCPEQTTLFL
;
A
#
# COMPACT_ATOMS: atom_id res chain seq x y z
N MET A 1 -2.23 12.90 11.33
CA MET A 1 -1.56 11.70 11.91
C MET A 1 -0.30 12.12 12.65
N ASP A 2 -0.19 11.77 13.92
CA ASP A 2 0.96 12.09 14.76
C ASP A 2 2.17 11.16 14.52
N TRP A 3 3.33 11.49 15.10
CA TRP A 3 4.56 10.72 14.91
C TRP A 3 4.52 9.32 15.55
N ARG A 4 3.76 9.15 16.65
CA ARG A 4 3.62 7.85 17.33
C ARG A 4 2.85 6.88 16.44
N ARG A 5 1.76 7.36 15.84
CA ARG A 5 0.96 6.56 14.92
C ARG A 5 1.74 6.18 13.66
N LYS A 6 2.51 7.11 13.10
CA LYS A 6 3.42 6.82 11.98
C LYS A 6 4.42 5.71 12.33
N ARG A 7 5.02 5.78 13.52
CA ARG A 7 5.96 4.76 13.99
C ARG A 7 5.29 3.40 14.16
N GLN A 8 4.08 3.35 14.71
CA GLN A 8 3.31 2.10 14.84
C GLN A 8 3.05 1.46 13.47
N ILE A 9 2.60 2.24 12.50
CA ILE A 9 2.33 1.76 11.14
C ILE A 9 3.62 1.25 10.49
N ARG A 10 4.71 1.99 10.60
CA ARG A 10 6.01 1.56 10.07
C ARG A 10 6.46 0.23 10.67
N ASN A 11 6.43 0.11 12.00
CA ASN A 11 6.82 -1.14 12.68
C ASN A 11 5.93 -2.32 12.25
N LEU A 12 4.63 -2.09 12.03
CA LEU A 12 3.72 -3.10 11.51
C LEU A 12 4.14 -3.56 10.10
N VAL A 13 4.42 -2.60 9.22
CA VAL A 13 4.85 -2.89 7.85
C VAL A 13 6.18 -3.64 7.84
N ASP A 14 7.15 -3.20 8.64
CA ASP A 14 8.45 -3.87 8.75
C ASP A 14 8.27 -5.32 9.20
N GLY A 15 7.41 -5.58 10.20
CA GLY A 15 7.08 -6.94 10.64
C GLY A 15 6.42 -7.79 9.55
N ILE A 16 5.53 -7.22 8.75
CA ILE A 16 4.90 -7.91 7.61
C ILE A 16 5.96 -8.29 6.57
N LEU A 17 6.84 -7.36 6.24
CA LEU A 17 7.88 -7.58 5.24
C LEU A 17 8.93 -8.59 5.71
N GLU A 18 9.33 -8.55 7.00
CA GLU A 18 10.26 -9.51 7.59
C GLU A 18 9.73 -10.95 7.56
N GLN A 19 8.42 -11.13 7.80
CA GLN A 19 7.78 -12.45 7.73
C GLN A 19 7.71 -13.03 6.31
N ASN A 20 7.79 -12.17 5.30
CA ASN A 20 7.69 -12.53 3.90
C ASN A 20 9.02 -12.38 3.15
N VAL A 21 10.15 -12.39 3.88
CA VAL A 21 11.50 -12.11 3.37
C VAL A 21 11.83 -12.93 2.14
N LEU A 22 11.80 -12.28 1.02
CA LEU A 22 12.50 -12.66 -0.18
C LEU A 22 13.02 -11.35 -0.78
N HIS A 23 14.21 -11.34 -1.36
CA HIS A 23 14.83 -10.19 -2.02
C HIS A 23 14.03 -9.69 -3.26
N ARG A 24 12.71 -9.57 -3.10
CA ARG A 24 11.75 -9.18 -4.14
C ARG A 24 11.13 -7.82 -3.81
N PRO A 25 10.74 -7.06 -4.84
CA PRO A 25 9.95 -5.86 -4.62
C PRO A 25 8.70 -6.15 -3.78
N PRO A 26 8.34 -5.32 -2.80
CA PRO A 26 7.21 -5.58 -1.91
C PRO A 26 5.88 -5.82 -2.63
N ILE A 27 5.67 -5.20 -3.79
CA ILE A 27 4.47 -5.43 -4.61
C ILE A 27 4.31 -6.91 -5.02
N GLU A 28 5.39 -7.63 -5.23
CA GLU A 28 5.37 -9.05 -5.59
C GLU A 28 5.02 -9.96 -4.40
N LEU A 29 5.09 -9.45 -3.17
CA LEU A 29 4.72 -10.18 -1.96
C LEU A 29 3.21 -10.17 -1.70
N ILE A 30 2.48 -9.23 -2.30
CA ILE A 30 1.04 -9.02 -2.05
C ILE A 30 0.21 -10.28 -2.25
N PRO A 31 0.36 -11.07 -3.34
CA PRO A 31 -0.43 -12.29 -3.53
C PRO A 31 -0.23 -13.32 -2.40
N ALA A 32 0.99 -13.50 -1.93
CA ALA A 32 1.30 -14.40 -0.83
C ALA A 32 0.71 -13.90 0.49
N ILE A 33 0.81 -12.60 0.76
CA ILE A 33 0.25 -11.95 1.94
C ILE A 33 -1.27 -12.08 1.96
N MET A 34 -1.94 -11.79 0.85
CA MET A 34 -3.39 -11.92 0.73
C MET A 34 -3.85 -13.36 0.98
N LYS A 35 -3.14 -14.33 0.40
CA LYS A 35 -3.41 -15.75 0.64
C LYS A 35 -3.27 -16.13 2.12
N GLN A 36 -2.20 -15.71 2.78
CA GLN A 36 -1.98 -15.95 4.21
C GLN A 36 -3.08 -15.35 5.09
N ARG A 37 -3.60 -14.18 4.69
CA ARG A 37 -4.66 -13.46 5.42
C ARG A 37 -6.07 -13.89 5.05
N GLY A 38 -6.23 -14.80 4.10
CA GLY A 38 -7.53 -15.24 3.60
C GLY A 38 -8.31 -14.10 2.92
N ILE A 39 -7.59 -13.23 2.21
CA ILE A 39 -8.18 -12.12 1.46
C ILE A 39 -8.37 -12.57 0.01
N ILE A 40 -9.59 -12.44 -0.49
CA ILE A 40 -9.94 -12.63 -1.89
C ILE A 40 -9.59 -11.32 -2.62
N PHE A 41 -8.78 -11.42 -3.65
CA PHE A 41 -8.38 -10.27 -4.48
C PHE A 41 -8.90 -10.43 -5.89
N GLU A 42 -9.52 -9.38 -6.42
CA GLU A 42 -9.98 -9.32 -7.81
C GLU A 42 -9.69 -7.95 -8.43
N GLU A 43 -9.25 -7.97 -9.68
CA GLU A 43 -9.24 -6.79 -10.55
C GLU A 43 -10.50 -6.83 -11.41
N ARG A 44 -11.20 -5.71 -11.49
CA ARG A 44 -12.41 -5.56 -12.32
C ARG A 44 -12.30 -4.35 -13.21
N ASP A 45 -12.77 -4.50 -14.44
CA ASP A 45 -12.96 -3.36 -15.34
C ASP A 45 -14.14 -2.55 -14.85
N GLU A 46 -13.88 -1.31 -14.46
CA GLU A 46 -14.89 -0.35 -14.04
C GLU A 46 -14.83 0.88 -14.94
N ASP A 47 -15.99 1.27 -15.47
CA ASP A 47 -16.13 2.45 -16.34
C ASP A 47 -16.07 3.75 -15.55
N ASP A 48 -16.29 3.68 -14.22
CA ASP A 48 -16.15 4.84 -13.33
C ASP A 48 -14.66 5.13 -13.09
N GLU A 49 -14.16 6.18 -13.73
CA GLU A 49 -12.77 6.62 -13.60
C GLU A 49 -12.41 7.12 -12.19
N GLU A 50 -13.42 7.49 -11.39
CA GLU A 50 -13.21 7.93 -10.00
C GLU A 50 -13.03 6.75 -9.05
N PHE A 51 -13.63 5.60 -9.35
CA PHE A 51 -13.48 4.40 -8.53
C PHE A 51 -12.06 3.86 -8.64
N CYS A 52 -11.37 3.71 -7.49
CA CYS A 52 -10.03 3.14 -7.41
C CYS A 52 -10.04 1.72 -6.87
N GLY A 53 -10.68 1.50 -5.73
CA GLY A 53 -10.71 0.21 -5.07
C GLY A 53 -11.70 0.16 -3.91
N VAL A 54 -11.84 -1.02 -3.30
CA VAL A 54 -12.68 -1.22 -2.14
C VAL A 54 -12.15 -2.39 -1.30
N TYR A 55 -12.06 -2.17 0.01
CA TYR A 55 -11.93 -3.24 1.00
C TYR A 55 -13.28 -3.51 1.64
N MET A 56 -13.72 -4.76 1.63
CA MET A 56 -15.00 -5.15 2.20
C MET A 56 -14.91 -6.48 2.95
N VAL A 57 -15.85 -6.65 3.90
CA VAL A 57 -16.05 -7.91 4.61
C VAL A 57 -17.53 -8.31 4.46
N VAL A 58 -17.77 -9.43 3.79
CA VAL A 58 -19.11 -9.97 3.55
C VAL A 58 -19.17 -11.39 4.09
N LYS A 59 -20.06 -11.62 5.06
CA LYS A 59 -20.21 -12.95 5.71
C LYS A 59 -18.84 -13.56 6.12
N GLN A 60 -17.99 -12.78 6.74
CA GLN A 60 -16.62 -13.11 7.16
C GLN A 60 -15.58 -13.25 6.01
N ALA A 61 -15.98 -13.24 4.75
CA ALA A 61 -15.07 -13.18 3.62
C ALA A 61 -14.51 -11.76 3.51
N LYS A 62 -13.17 -11.68 3.48
CA LYS A 62 -12.43 -10.43 3.26
C LYS A 62 -12.13 -10.30 1.78
N ILE A 63 -12.50 -9.19 1.19
CA ILE A 63 -12.41 -9.00 -0.26
C ILE A 63 -11.77 -7.65 -0.54
N ILE A 64 -10.85 -7.63 -1.50
CA ILE A 64 -10.30 -6.41 -2.08
C ILE A 64 -10.59 -6.44 -3.57
N PHE A 65 -11.29 -5.41 -4.07
CA PHE A 65 -11.41 -5.14 -5.50
C PHE A 65 -10.61 -3.90 -5.86
N VAL A 66 -10.00 -3.92 -7.03
CA VAL A 66 -9.27 -2.77 -7.58
C VAL A 66 -9.67 -2.59 -9.04
N ASN A 67 -9.82 -1.34 -9.46
CA ASN A 67 -10.13 -1.01 -10.85
C ASN A 67 -8.95 -1.40 -11.75
N ALA A 68 -9.20 -2.34 -12.68
CA ALA A 68 -8.21 -2.84 -13.61
C ALA A 68 -7.70 -1.76 -14.59
N ASN A 69 -8.51 -0.73 -14.84
CA ASN A 69 -8.21 0.34 -15.79
C ASN A 69 -7.25 1.42 -15.24
N LEU A 70 -6.89 1.35 -13.95
CA LEU A 70 -5.89 2.24 -13.39
C LEU A 70 -4.52 2.05 -14.03
N ARG A 71 -3.75 3.14 -14.17
CA ARG A 71 -2.32 3.04 -14.50
C ARG A 71 -1.60 2.18 -13.48
N ILE A 72 -0.60 1.42 -13.92
CA ILE A 72 0.07 0.41 -13.09
C ILE A 72 0.58 0.95 -11.74
N SER A 73 1.19 2.13 -11.72
CA SER A 73 1.67 2.74 -10.47
C SER A 73 0.53 3.09 -9.51
N ARG A 74 -0.58 3.62 -10.05
CA ARG A 74 -1.78 3.93 -9.27
C ARG A 74 -2.44 2.66 -8.75
N LYS A 75 -2.53 1.63 -9.58
CA LYS A 75 -3.05 0.31 -9.21
C LYS A 75 -2.25 -0.29 -8.05
N HIS A 76 -0.92 -0.32 -8.15
CA HIS A 76 -0.06 -0.83 -7.08
C HIS A 76 -0.25 -0.07 -5.76
N PHE A 77 -0.35 1.26 -5.83
CA PHE A 77 -0.62 2.07 -4.65
C PHE A 77 -1.99 1.76 -4.06
N THR A 78 -3.04 1.68 -4.88
CA THR A 78 -4.39 1.34 -4.44
C THR A 78 -4.43 -0.04 -3.78
N ILE A 79 -3.81 -1.07 -4.36
CA ILE A 79 -3.75 -2.41 -3.76
C ILE A 79 -3.11 -2.36 -2.36
N ALA A 80 -1.99 -1.67 -2.22
CA ALA A 80 -1.32 -1.53 -0.92
C ALA A 80 -2.13 -0.69 0.08
N HIS A 81 -2.87 0.31 -0.40
CA HIS A 81 -3.79 1.14 0.39
C HIS A 81 -4.95 0.31 0.97
N GLU A 82 -5.63 -0.49 0.13
CA GLU A 82 -6.70 -1.39 0.59
C GLU A 82 -6.18 -2.43 1.58
N LEU A 83 -4.98 -2.95 1.35
CA LEU A 83 -4.30 -3.83 2.30
C LEU A 83 -4.03 -3.10 3.63
N GLY A 84 -3.72 -1.81 3.58
CA GLY A 84 -3.58 -0.95 4.76
C GLY A 84 -4.85 -0.89 5.58
N HIS A 85 -6.02 -0.71 4.97
CA HIS A 85 -7.31 -0.74 5.67
C HIS A 85 -7.53 -2.06 6.42
N HIS A 86 -7.15 -3.18 5.79
CA HIS A 86 -7.21 -4.49 6.44
C HIS A 86 -6.30 -4.60 7.66
N TYR A 87 -5.02 -4.27 7.52
CA TYR A 87 -4.03 -4.44 8.60
C TYR A 87 -4.22 -3.47 9.76
N LEU A 88 -4.71 -2.26 9.47
CA LEU A 88 -4.97 -1.23 10.47
C LEU A 88 -6.34 -1.39 11.14
N CYS A 89 -7.13 -2.39 10.71
CA CYS A 89 -8.47 -2.68 11.23
C CYS A 89 -9.39 -1.46 11.19
N HIS A 90 -9.36 -0.70 10.09
CA HIS A 90 -10.20 0.47 9.96
C HIS A 90 -11.69 0.11 10.00
N PRO A 91 -12.52 0.93 10.65
CA PRO A 91 -13.95 0.66 10.76
C PRO A 91 -14.61 0.70 9.38
N LEU A 92 -15.40 -0.34 9.09
CA LEU A 92 -16.14 -0.46 7.84
C LEU A 92 -17.50 0.25 7.97
N GLN A 93 -17.88 0.99 6.94
CA GLN A 93 -19.22 1.55 6.79
C GLN A 93 -20.06 0.59 5.94
N ASN A 94 -21.13 0.04 6.53
CA ASN A 94 -21.96 -0.98 5.86
C ASN A 94 -21.14 -2.17 5.28
N GLY A 95 -20.06 -2.56 5.97
CA GLY A 95 -19.23 -3.69 5.59
C GLY A 95 -18.16 -3.38 4.53
N ALA A 96 -17.99 -2.12 4.13
CA ALA A 96 -16.99 -1.72 3.12
C ALA A 96 -16.32 -0.38 3.43
N ILE A 97 -15.13 -0.18 2.87
CA ILE A 97 -14.48 1.12 2.69
C ILE A 97 -14.27 1.26 1.19
N ILE A 98 -14.93 2.24 0.58
CA ILE A 98 -14.82 2.52 -0.86
C ILE A 98 -13.80 3.64 -1.05
N CYS A 99 -12.80 3.38 -1.86
CA CYS A 99 -11.74 4.31 -2.18
C CYS A 99 -11.90 4.84 -3.60
N ASP A 100 -12.19 6.11 -3.70
CA ASP A 100 -12.24 6.88 -4.95
C ASP A 100 -10.97 7.73 -5.14
N SER A 101 -10.92 8.47 -6.22
CA SER A 101 -9.79 9.35 -6.53
C SER A 101 -9.52 10.38 -5.43
N ASP A 102 -10.56 10.92 -4.80
CA ASP A 102 -10.42 11.91 -3.74
C ASP A 102 -9.96 11.29 -2.43
N SER A 103 -10.44 10.10 -2.07
CA SER A 103 -9.99 9.39 -0.88
C SER A 103 -8.54 8.91 -1.00
N VAL A 104 -8.09 8.47 -2.17
CA VAL A 104 -6.72 7.98 -2.38
C VAL A 104 -5.73 9.11 -2.71
N PHE A 105 -6.12 10.12 -3.49
CA PHE A 105 -5.23 11.17 -4.01
C PHE A 105 -5.60 12.60 -3.61
N GLY A 106 -6.75 12.80 -2.96
CA GLY A 106 -7.23 14.11 -2.50
C GLY A 106 -6.40 14.69 -1.34
N LYS A 107 -6.57 15.99 -1.10
CA LYS A 107 -5.82 16.72 -0.06
C LYS A 107 -6.49 16.68 1.32
N ASN A 108 -7.82 16.66 1.37
CA ASN A 108 -8.61 16.69 2.61
C ASN A 108 -9.18 15.31 2.92
N LYS A 109 -8.34 14.42 3.47
CA LYS A 109 -8.69 13.03 3.75
C LYS A 109 -9.06 12.82 5.22
N PRO A 110 -10.02 11.90 5.51
CA PRO A 110 -10.18 11.34 6.84
C PRO A 110 -8.86 10.74 7.37
N GLU A 111 -8.73 10.63 8.68
CA GLU A 111 -7.49 10.12 9.30
C GLU A 111 -7.19 8.68 8.88
N GLN A 112 -8.21 7.81 8.77
CA GLN A 112 -8.05 6.44 8.32
C GLN A 112 -7.47 6.34 6.90
N GLU A 113 -7.85 7.26 5.99
CA GLU A 113 -7.31 7.30 4.63
C GLU A 113 -5.84 7.73 4.62
N LYS A 114 -5.47 8.69 5.49
CA LYS A 114 -4.07 9.10 5.67
C LYS A 114 -3.21 7.96 6.23
N GLU A 115 -3.79 7.16 7.12
CA GLU A 115 -3.10 5.98 7.69
C GLU A 115 -2.91 4.89 6.63
N ALA A 116 -3.92 4.62 5.80
CA ALA A 116 -3.84 3.67 4.70
C ALA A 116 -2.82 4.11 3.63
N ASP A 117 -2.79 5.41 3.30
CA ASP A 117 -1.76 5.99 2.43
C ASP A 117 -0.35 5.82 2.99
N TYR A 118 -0.19 6.09 4.28
CA TYR A 118 1.12 5.96 4.93
C TYR A 118 1.57 4.51 4.99
N PHE A 119 0.64 3.58 5.26
CA PHE A 119 0.89 2.15 5.17
C PHE A 119 1.36 1.76 3.77
N ALA A 120 0.62 2.18 2.73
CA ALA A 120 0.96 1.89 1.34
C ALA A 120 2.35 2.42 0.96
N ALA A 121 2.68 3.65 1.36
CA ALA A 121 3.98 4.25 1.10
C ALA A 121 5.11 3.48 1.80
N CYS A 122 4.96 3.13 3.08
CA CYS A 122 5.95 2.34 3.81
C CYS A 122 6.10 0.93 3.23
N PHE A 123 4.99 0.31 2.81
CA PHE A 123 4.99 -1.04 2.25
C PHE A 123 5.67 -1.11 0.89
N LEU A 124 5.35 -0.18 -0.01
CA LEU A 124 5.91 -0.18 -1.38
C LEU A 124 7.35 0.33 -1.44
N MET A 125 7.73 1.21 -0.51
CA MET A 125 9.06 1.83 -0.43
C MET A 125 9.66 1.67 0.97
N PRO A 126 10.00 0.44 1.40
CA PRO A 126 10.61 0.22 2.71
C PRO A 126 11.92 0.99 2.81
N GLU A 127 12.14 1.68 3.92
CA GLU A 127 13.29 2.57 4.11
C GLU A 127 14.63 1.86 3.87
N ASN A 128 14.75 0.62 4.37
CA ASN A 128 15.97 -0.16 4.21
C ASN A 128 16.27 -0.49 2.73
N MET A 129 15.23 -0.85 1.95
CA MET A 129 15.39 -1.13 0.52
C MET A 129 15.76 0.13 -0.27
N VAL A 130 15.14 1.27 0.07
CA VAL A 130 15.46 2.56 -0.55
C VAL A 130 16.90 2.95 -0.26
N LYS A 131 17.36 2.80 1.00
CA LYS A 131 18.76 3.06 1.38
C LYS A 131 19.74 2.15 0.65
N GLN A 132 19.43 0.86 0.54
CA GLN A 132 20.26 -0.10 -0.18
C GLN A 132 20.37 0.27 -1.66
N LYS A 133 19.27 0.53 -2.33
CA LYS A 133 19.24 0.93 -3.75
C LYS A 133 19.98 2.24 -3.99
N ARG A 134 19.86 3.20 -3.08
CA ARG A 134 20.64 4.44 -3.13
C ARG A 134 22.14 4.16 -3.07
N THR A 135 22.58 3.30 -2.15
CA THR A 135 24.00 2.92 -2.01
C THR A 135 24.50 2.23 -3.28
N GLU A 136 23.75 1.26 -3.80
CA GLU A 136 24.07 0.57 -5.05
C GLU A 136 24.23 1.58 -6.21
N PHE A 137 23.29 2.54 -6.33
CA PHE A 137 23.34 3.57 -7.37
C PHE A 137 24.63 4.41 -7.28
N PHE A 138 24.99 4.90 -6.09
CA PHE A 138 26.20 5.71 -5.91
C PHE A 138 27.49 4.92 -6.13
N HIS A 139 27.50 3.63 -5.87
CA HIS A 139 28.67 2.78 -6.20
C HIS A 139 28.84 2.58 -7.71
N HIS A 140 27.77 2.54 -8.48
CA HIS A 140 27.81 2.35 -9.94
C HIS A 140 27.93 3.66 -10.72
N CYS A 141 27.63 4.81 -10.12
CA CYS A 141 27.66 6.13 -10.75
C CYS A 141 28.41 7.15 -9.86
N PRO A 142 29.70 6.96 -9.59
CA PRO A 142 30.45 7.83 -8.68
C PRO A 142 30.55 9.30 -9.15
N GLU A 143 30.48 9.55 -10.45
CA GLU A 143 30.59 10.92 -11.01
C GLU A 143 29.35 11.79 -10.71
N GLN A 144 28.21 11.19 -10.36
CA GLN A 144 26.99 11.93 -10.00
C GLN A 144 26.93 12.32 -8.52
N THR A 145 27.86 11.82 -7.70
CA THR A 145 27.89 12.10 -6.27
C THR A 145 28.19 13.58 -5.97
N THR A 146 28.87 14.27 -6.88
CA THR A 146 29.27 15.67 -6.72
C THR A 146 28.12 16.67 -6.92
N LEU A 147 27.01 16.26 -7.52
CA LEU A 147 25.84 17.13 -7.79
C LEU A 147 24.87 17.25 -6.60
N PHE A 148 25.03 16.42 -5.56
CA PHE A 148 24.13 16.38 -4.41
C PHE A 148 24.79 16.71 -3.07
N LEU A 149 26.02 17.16 -3.10
CA LEU A 149 26.77 17.75 -2.00
C LEU A 149 26.76 19.27 -2.07
#